data_ba6efc47bd3a6b321f67033e0e51274b
#
_entry.id   ba6efc47bd3a6b321f67033e0e51274b
#
_cell.length_a   1.000
_cell.length_b   1.000
_cell.length_c   1.000
_cell.angle_alpha   90.00
_cell.angle_beta   90.00
_cell.angle_gamma   90.00
#
_symmetry.space_group_name_H-M   'P 1'
#
loop_
_entity.id
_entity.type
_entity.pdbx_description
1 polymer ?
#
loop_
_entity_poly.entity_id
_entity_poly.type
_entity_poly.pdbx_seq_one_letter_code
_entity_poly.pdbx_strand_id
1 'polypeptide(L)'
;MADDRRGNPTPVDDAARVILAVLKQLDCQTPLWGIYHYGGHEATTPLALGQAVLAEARPLHALRVQEVGAQAHAARSDAADEPQHAVLACKKILHTFGIKPRAWRAALPALLDRYYRHA
;
A
#
# COMPACT_ATOMS: atom_id res chain seq x y z
N MET A 1 -12.27 -0.88 12.05
CA MET A 1 -11.12 -1.38 11.27
C MET A 1 -10.00 -1.79 12.22
N ALA A 2 -9.17 -2.72 11.79
CA ALA A 2 -8.10 -3.22 12.64
C ALA A 2 -7.02 -2.16 12.91
N ASP A 3 -6.60 -2.07 14.18
CA ASP A 3 -5.52 -1.20 14.64
C ASP A 3 -4.33 -1.99 15.24
N ASP A 4 -4.44 -3.32 15.25
CA ASP A 4 -3.45 -4.25 15.79
C ASP A 4 -2.69 -5.04 14.71
N ARG A 5 -2.81 -4.63 13.45
CA ARG A 5 -2.08 -5.19 12.31
C ARG A 5 -1.30 -4.08 11.61
N ARG A 6 -0.08 -4.40 11.17
CA ARG A 6 0.77 -3.43 10.47
C ARG A 6 1.24 -3.99 9.15
N GLY A 7 1.30 -3.13 8.14
CA GLY A 7 1.77 -3.48 6.81
C GLY A 7 2.14 -2.24 6.00
N ASN A 8 2.47 -2.44 4.75
CA ASN A 8 2.82 -1.38 3.80
C ASN A 8 1.73 -1.29 2.72
N PRO A 9 0.78 -0.35 2.83
CA PRO A 9 -0.13 -0.10 1.71
C PRO A 9 0.65 0.22 0.45
N THR A 10 0.30 -0.45 -0.64
CA THR A 10 1.03 -0.32 -1.90
C THR A 10 0.04 -0.08 -3.03
N PRO A 11 0.03 1.10 -3.64
CA PRO A 11 -0.84 1.36 -4.79
C PRO A 11 -0.51 0.42 -5.95
N VAL A 12 -1.54 -0.04 -6.66
CA VAL A 12 -1.38 -0.95 -7.80
C VAL A 12 -0.48 -0.35 -8.88
N ASP A 13 -0.62 0.93 -9.15
CA ASP A 13 0.21 1.62 -10.14
C ASP A 13 1.69 1.65 -9.73
N ASP A 14 1.95 1.79 -8.45
CA ASP A 14 3.32 1.74 -7.93
C ASP A 14 3.91 0.33 -8.06
N ALA A 15 3.15 -0.69 -7.73
CA ALA A 15 3.58 -2.08 -7.93
C ALA A 15 3.88 -2.37 -9.41
N ALA A 16 3.03 -1.91 -10.32
CA ALA A 16 3.24 -2.06 -11.75
C ALA A 16 4.51 -1.34 -12.22
N ARG A 17 4.75 -0.13 -11.73
CA ARG A 17 5.98 0.63 -12.02
C ARG A 17 7.23 -0.15 -11.60
N VAL A 18 7.20 -0.75 -10.42
CA VAL A 18 8.33 -1.53 -9.89
C VAL A 18 8.59 -2.76 -10.75
N ILE A 19 7.55 -3.50 -11.13
CA ILE A 19 7.67 -4.67 -11.99
C ILE A 19 8.31 -4.28 -13.33
N LEU A 20 7.85 -3.21 -13.96
CA LEU A 20 8.42 -2.72 -15.23
C LEU A 20 9.87 -2.29 -15.06
N ALA A 21 10.22 -1.62 -13.98
CA ALA A 21 11.59 -1.18 -13.71
C ALA A 21 12.54 -2.39 -13.55
N VAL A 22 12.10 -3.44 -12.86
CA VAL A 22 12.87 -4.67 -12.72
C VAL A 22 13.06 -5.36 -14.07
N LEU A 23 11.98 -5.51 -14.85
CA LEU A 23 12.04 -6.14 -16.17
C LEU A 23 12.99 -5.41 -17.12
N LYS A 24 12.97 -4.10 -17.13
CA LYS A 24 13.88 -3.29 -17.97
C LYS A 24 15.34 -3.50 -17.59
N GLN A 25 15.64 -3.60 -16.30
CA GLN A 25 17.02 -3.81 -15.85
C GLN A 25 17.50 -5.24 -16.13
N LEU A 26 16.64 -6.24 -15.99
CA LEU A 26 16.97 -7.63 -16.34
C LEU A 26 17.26 -7.80 -17.83
N ASP A 27 16.59 -7.02 -18.68
CA ASP A 27 16.80 -7.06 -20.14
C ASP A 27 18.14 -6.44 -20.56
N CYS A 28 18.65 -5.49 -19.80
CA CYS A 28 19.84 -4.69 -20.16
C CYS A 28 21.13 -5.13 -19.45
N GLN A 29 21.07 -5.99 -18.43
CA GLN A 29 22.22 -6.27 -17.56
C GLN A 29 22.32 -7.77 -17.25
N THR A 30 23.41 -8.13 -16.53
CA THR A 30 23.60 -9.45 -15.97
C THR A 30 22.36 -9.83 -15.13
N PRO A 31 21.83 -11.06 -15.27
CA PRO A 31 20.66 -11.47 -14.50
C PRO A 31 20.87 -11.33 -13.00
N LEU A 32 19.94 -10.62 -12.35
CA LEU A 32 19.97 -10.36 -10.92
C LEU A 32 18.83 -11.13 -10.24
N TRP A 33 18.74 -12.42 -10.53
CA TRP A 33 17.69 -13.28 -10.00
C TRP A 33 17.77 -13.41 -8.49
N GLY A 34 16.63 -13.59 -7.88
CA GLY A 34 16.51 -13.75 -6.44
C GLY A 34 15.13 -13.39 -5.93
N ILE A 35 15.00 -13.38 -4.61
CA ILE A 35 13.76 -12.98 -3.93
C ILE A 35 13.92 -11.53 -3.49
N TYR A 36 12.98 -10.70 -3.90
CA TYR A 36 12.92 -9.29 -3.56
C TYR A 36 11.57 -8.96 -2.95
N HIS A 37 11.54 -7.99 -2.05
CA HIS A 37 10.31 -7.50 -1.44
C HIS A 37 10.14 -6.02 -1.73
N TYR A 38 8.91 -5.63 -2.00
CA TYR A 38 8.54 -4.23 -2.19
C TYR A 38 7.21 -3.92 -1.53
N GLY A 39 7.15 -2.80 -0.85
CA GLY A 39 5.94 -2.23 -0.28
C GLY A 39 6.05 -0.72 -0.25
N GLY A 40 4.90 -0.05 -0.14
CA GLY A 40 4.85 1.41 -0.05
C GLY A 40 5.63 1.93 1.16
N HIS A 41 6.08 3.16 1.05
CA HIS A 41 6.74 3.83 2.16
C HIS A 41 5.73 4.15 3.27
N GLU A 42 6.18 4.03 4.51
CA GLU A 42 5.41 4.22 5.73
C GLU A 42 4.50 3.02 6.05
N ALA A 43 4.92 2.23 7.02
CA ALA A 43 4.10 1.18 7.59
C ALA A 43 2.93 1.78 8.36
N THR A 44 1.76 1.16 8.24
CA THR A 44 0.56 1.66 8.91
C THR A 44 -0.40 0.54 9.25
N THR A 45 -1.51 0.88 9.90
CA THR A 45 -2.59 -0.04 10.22
C THR A 45 -3.77 0.15 9.26
N PRO A 46 -4.66 -0.84 9.09
CA PRO A 46 -5.89 -0.67 8.32
C PRO A 46 -6.73 0.52 8.80
N LEU A 47 -6.79 0.74 10.12
CA LEU A 47 -7.50 1.89 10.69
C LEU A 47 -6.93 3.22 10.20
N ALA A 48 -5.62 3.40 10.31
CA ALA A 48 -4.96 4.64 9.88
C ALA A 48 -5.10 4.86 8.37
N LEU A 49 -5.01 3.79 7.58
CA LEU A 49 -5.28 3.87 6.14
C LEU A 49 -6.70 4.31 5.85
N GLY A 50 -7.69 3.71 6.51
CA GLY A 50 -9.11 4.08 6.35
C GLY A 50 -9.37 5.53 6.73
N GLN A 51 -8.79 6.01 7.81
CA GLN A 51 -8.89 7.40 8.23
C GLN A 51 -8.27 8.36 7.21
N ALA A 52 -7.12 8.01 6.63
CA ALA A 52 -6.47 8.79 5.59
C ALA A 52 -7.33 8.87 4.32
N VAL A 53 -7.92 7.76 3.90
CA VAL A 53 -8.83 7.70 2.74
C VAL A 53 -10.06 8.59 2.97
N LEU A 54 -10.68 8.52 4.14
CA LEU A 54 -11.82 9.38 4.47
C LEU A 54 -11.44 10.85 4.46
N ALA A 55 -10.31 11.21 5.02
CA ALA A 55 -9.85 12.60 5.07
C ALA A 55 -9.63 13.18 3.67
N GLU A 56 -9.08 12.37 2.74
CA GLU A 56 -8.87 12.79 1.35
C GLU A 56 -10.18 12.87 0.54
N ALA A 57 -11.12 11.96 0.81
CA ALA A 57 -12.36 11.85 0.05
C ALA A 57 -13.44 12.87 0.46
N ARG A 58 -13.50 13.24 1.75
CA ARG A 58 -14.53 14.14 2.28
C ARG A 58 -14.70 15.46 1.54
N PRO A 59 -13.61 16.21 1.23
CA PRO A 59 -13.76 17.49 0.52
C PRO A 59 -14.30 17.35 -0.90
N LEU A 60 -14.21 16.15 -1.48
CA LEU A 60 -14.49 15.92 -2.89
C LEU A 60 -15.85 15.25 -3.12
N HIS A 61 -16.34 14.47 -2.16
CA HIS A 61 -17.51 13.61 -2.33
C HIS A 61 -18.35 13.53 -1.07
N ALA A 62 -19.66 13.36 -1.26
CA ALA A 62 -20.58 13.05 -0.17
C ALA A 62 -20.40 11.57 0.21
N LEU A 63 -19.95 11.31 1.42
CA LEU A 63 -19.65 9.97 1.89
C LEU A 63 -20.77 9.45 2.80
N ARG A 64 -21.11 8.16 2.64
CA ARG A 64 -22.02 7.47 3.57
C ARG A 64 -21.34 7.20 4.91
N VAL A 65 -20.09 6.78 4.85
CA VAL A 65 -19.26 6.53 6.03
C VAL A 65 -18.67 7.84 6.51
N GLN A 66 -18.95 8.22 7.75
CA GLN A 66 -18.46 9.46 8.33
C GLN A 66 -17.24 9.24 9.22
N GLU A 67 -17.15 8.08 9.86
CA GLU A 67 -16.07 7.74 10.76
C GLU A 67 -15.70 6.27 10.65
N VAL A 68 -14.46 5.96 10.94
CA VAL A 68 -13.98 4.59 11.15
C VAL A 68 -13.34 4.49 12.53
N GLY A 69 -13.74 3.47 13.28
CA GLY A 69 -13.25 3.22 14.62
C GLY A 69 -12.30 2.02 14.70
N ALA A 70 -11.54 1.97 15.77
CA ALA A 70 -10.61 0.89 16.05
C ALA A 70 -11.35 -0.40 16.42
N GLN A 71 -10.83 -1.53 15.95
CA GLN A 71 -11.28 -2.87 16.29
C GLN A 71 -10.11 -3.83 16.17
N ALA A 72 -9.96 -4.73 17.17
CA ALA A 72 -8.97 -5.79 17.04
C ALA A 72 -9.30 -6.70 15.86
N HIS A 73 -8.29 -7.16 15.14
CA HIS A 73 -8.48 -8.03 13.96
C HIS A 73 -9.30 -9.27 14.31
N ALA A 74 -8.98 -9.91 15.43
CA ALA A 74 -9.68 -11.12 15.89
C ALA A 74 -11.16 -10.90 16.24
N ALA A 75 -11.60 -9.66 16.44
CA ALA A 75 -13.01 -9.33 16.74
C ALA A 75 -13.90 -9.30 15.49
N ARG A 76 -13.34 -9.36 14.30
CA ARG A 76 -14.09 -9.41 13.05
C ARG A 76 -14.66 -10.80 12.84
N SER A 77 -15.91 -10.88 12.43
CA SER A 77 -16.58 -12.16 12.15
C SER A 77 -16.00 -12.91 10.94
N ASP A 78 -15.35 -12.17 10.04
CA ASP A 78 -14.74 -12.67 8.81
C ASP A 78 -13.20 -12.69 8.88
N ALA A 79 -12.64 -12.57 10.09
CA ALA A 79 -11.18 -12.49 10.26
C ALA A 79 -10.49 -13.77 9.80
N ALA A 80 -9.59 -13.63 8.82
CA ALA A 80 -8.67 -14.67 8.44
C ALA A 80 -7.45 -14.68 9.38
N ASP A 81 -6.73 -15.79 9.41
CA ASP A 81 -5.47 -15.87 10.13
C ASP A 81 -4.40 -15.11 9.35
N GLU A 82 -4.06 -13.92 9.83
CA GLU A 82 -3.11 -13.01 9.21
C GLU A 82 -1.98 -12.66 10.19
N PRO A 83 -0.75 -12.42 9.69
CA PRO A 83 0.34 -11.98 10.55
C PRO A 83 0.03 -10.63 11.17
N GLN A 84 0.38 -10.48 12.44
CA GLN A 84 0.21 -9.23 13.17
C GLN A 84 1.11 -8.12 12.61
N HIS A 85 2.26 -8.48 12.10
CA HIS A 85 3.26 -7.57 11.56
C HIS A 85 3.73 -8.05 10.20
N ALA A 86 3.31 -7.37 9.15
CA ALA A 86 3.58 -7.71 7.76
C ALA A 86 4.32 -6.58 7.03
N VAL A 87 5.17 -5.83 7.74
CA VAL A 87 5.98 -4.77 7.15
C VAL A 87 7.14 -5.39 6.39
N LEU A 88 7.30 -5.03 5.12
CA LEU A 88 8.35 -5.56 4.24
C LEU A 88 9.61 -4.70 4.32
N ALA A 89 10.77 -5.37 4.36
CA ALA A 89 12.06 -4.72 4.23
C ALA A 89 12.40 -4.54 2.73
N CYS A 90 12.58 -3.30 2.31
CA CYS A 90 12.79 -2.96 0.90
C CYS A 90 14.24 -2.58 0.56
N LYS A 91 15.19 -2.89 1.44
CA LYS A 91 16.62 -2.52 1.24
C LYS A 91 17.26 -3.27 0.07
N LYS A 92 16.94 -4.55 -0.09
CA LYS A 92 17.53 -5.37 -1.15
C LYS A 92 17.16 -4.87 -2.54
N ILE A 93 15.88 -4.57 -2.76
CA ILE A 93 15.43 -4.05 -4.06
C ILE A 93 15.99 -2.66 -4.35
N LEU A 94 16.14 -1.83 -3.32
CA LEU A 94 16.78 -0.52 -3.44
C LEU A 94 18.24 -0.64 -3.84
N HIS A 95 19.00 -1.47 -3.14
CA HIS A 95 20.45 -1.61 -3.40
C HIS A 95 20.74 -2.31 -4.73
N THR A 96 19.91 -3.27 -5.13
CA THR A 96 20.14 -4.04 -6.35
C THR A 96 19.64 -3.32 -7.59
N PHE A 97 18.45 -2.72 -7.54
CA PHE A 97 17.77 -2.11 -8.71
C PHE A 97 17.65 -0.59 -8.63
N GLY A 98 18.04 0.02 -7.53
CA GLY A 98 17.84 1.45 -7.31
C GLY A 98 16.37 1.85 -7.14
N ILE A 99 15.49 0.91 -6.84
CA ILE A 99 14.05 1.15 -6.69
C ILE A 99 13.76 1.56 -5.25
N LYS A 100 13.27 2.79 -5.09
CA LYS A 100 12.94 3.38 -3.80
C LYS A 100 11.43 3.29 -3.55
N PRO A 101 10.99 2.86 -2.34
CA PRO A 101 9.58 2.89 -1.98
C PRO A 101 8.99 4.29 -2.09
N ARG A 102 7.78 4.39 -2.64
CA ARG A 102 7.02 5.64 -2.72
C ARG A 102 5.98 5.72 -1.61
N ALA A 103 5.71 6.93 -1.14
CA ALA A 103 4.71 7.17 -0.13
C ALA A 103 3.30 6.87 -0.64
N TRP A 104 2.59 5.95 0.01
CA TRP A 104 1.22 5.60 -0.36
C TRP A 104 0.25 6.77 -0.16
N ARG A 105 0.50 7.63 0.85
CA ARG A 105 -0.35 8.81 1.10
C ARG A 105 -0.36 9.77 -0.09
N ALA A 106 0.75 9.96 -0.74
CA ALA A 106 0.87 10.82 -1.91
C ALA A 106 0.07 10.31 -3.12
N ALA A 107 -0.22 9.01 -3.18
CA ALA A 107 -0.99 8.40 -4.25
C ALA A 107 -2.51 8.50 -4.05
N LEU A 108 -2.99 8.76 -2.83
CA LEU A 108 -4.42 8.73 -2.51
C LEU A 108 -5.27 9.71 -3.34
N PRO A 109 -4.89 10.98 -3.52
CA PRO A 109 -5.73 11.91 -4.30
C PRO A 109 -5.99 11.42 -5.73
N ALA A 110 -4.95 10.96 -6.42
CA ALA A 110 -5.08 10.46 -7.78
C ALA A 110 -5.89 9.15 -7.86
N LEU A 111 -5.71 8.25 -6.90
CA LEU A 111 -6.47 7.00 -6.82
C LEU A 111 -7.96 7.27 -6.60
N LEU A 112 -8.29 8.16 -5.68
CA LEU A 112 -9.69 8.53 -5.39
C LEU A 112 -10.35 9.24 -6.57
N ASP A 113 -9.63 10.15 -7.22
CA ASP A 113 -10.13 10.83 -8.42
C ASP A 113 -10.47 9.81 -9.52
N ARG A 114 -9.58 8.87 -9.78
CA ARG A 114 -9.80 7.82 -10.77
C ARG A 114 -10.95 6.90 -10.39
N TYR A 115 -11.04 6.49 -9.12
CA TYR A 115 -12.11 5.64 -8.63
C TYR A 115 -13.48 6.28 -8.84
N TYR A 116 -13.64 7.52 -8.42
CA TYR A 116 -14.93 8.22 -8.54
C TYR A 116 -15.28 8.63 -9.96
N ARG A 117 -14.30 8.78 -10.83
CA ARG A 117 -14.53 9.08 -12.25
C ARG A 117 -15.08 7.87 -13.00
N HIS A 118 -14.74 6.66 -12.58
CA HIS A 118 -15.13 5.40 -13.23
C HIS A 118 -16.18 4.59 -12.43
N ALA A 119 -16.60 5.10 -11.30
CA ALA A 119 -17.61 4.45 -10.45
C ALA A 119 -19.04 4.67 -10.97
#